data_bf0db03b637ac9e4665154e08c65955c
#
_entry.id   bf0db03b637ac9e4665154e08c65955c
#
_cell.length_a   1.000
_cell.length_b   1.000
_cell.length_c   1.000
_cell.angle_alpha   90.00
_cell.angle_beta   90.00
_cell.angle_gamma   90.00
#
_symmetry.space_group_name_H-M   'P 1'
#
loop_
_entity.id
_entity.type
_entity.pdbx_description
1 polymer ?
#
loop_
_entity_poly.entity_id
_entity_poly.type
_entity_poly.pdbx_seq_one_letter_code
_entity_poly.pdbx_strand_id
1 'polypeptide(L)'
;LTIPRSRSEHLAGIPAPEGCDAPLLKLAGADGSTCIAERDPSVPIYHVQLPALEGGQEMTFEAEPVDSADGAGGIGCEQSNGKVELSLGGSPLMTFHHGSDYPKPVINPILTPRGTNMLREPMEPWTKGEHPWQRGLTLMQGAINGVDCWNEPSRETHGRTEQDAMTVTHGPQSLVIASENSWYQGDKKLMTDHRSYRLFDGDRDAAVLDIALHLKAS
;
A
#
# COMPACT_ATOMS: atom_id res chain seq x y z
N LEU A 1 -10.67 10.88 -20.11
CA LEU A 1 -11.04 10.59 -18.73
C LEU A 1 -11.94 11.72 -18.21
N THR A 2 -13.14 11.39 -17.73
CA THR A 2 -14.07 12.40 -17.17
C THR A 2 -14.02 12.34 -15.66
N ILE A 3 -13.69 13.43 -15.00
CA ILE A 3 -13.57 13.52 -13.55
C ILE A 3 -14.76 14.28 -12.98
N PRO A 4 -15.59 13.68 -12.10
CA PRO A 4 -16.87 14.23 -11.72
C PRO A 4 -16.85 15.35 -10.65
N ARG A 5 -15.70 15.65 -10.04
CA ARG A 5 -15.59 16.68 -8.97
C ARG A 5 -14.23 17.37 -8.98
N SER A 6 -14.18 18.65 -8.64
CA SER A 6 -12.93 19.37 -8.41
C SER A 6 -12.24 18.86 -7.13
N ARG A 7 -10.98 18.51 -7.23
CA ARG A 7 -10.04 18.25 -6.14
C ARG A 7 -8.72 18.89 -6.48
N SER A 8 -7.87 19.14 -5.50
CA SER A 8 -6.55 19.73 -5.73
C SER A 8 -5.66 18.86 -6.62
N GLU A 9 -5.77 17.53 -6.48
CA GLU A 9 -5.09 16.53 -7.32
C GLU A 9 -5.98 15.30 -7.47
N HIS A 10 -5.81 14.57 -8.55
CA HIS A 10 -6.56 13.36 -8.82
C HIS A 10 -5.64 12.18 -9.09
N LEU A 11 -5.74 11.16 -8.26
CA LEU A 11 -5.22 9.85 -8.60
C LEU A 11 -6.23 9.14 -9.51
N ALA A 12 -5.79 8.74 -10.69
CA ALA A 12 -6.58 8.02 -11.67
C ALA A 12 -5.91 6.70 -12.04
N GLY A 13 -6.71 5.66 -12.22
CA GLY A 13 -6.29 4.43 -12.88
C GLY A 13 -6.72 4.48 -14.35
N ILE A 14 -5.80 4.30 -15.27
CA ILE A 14 -6.09 4.20 -16.70
C ILE A 14 -5.78 2.79 -17.19
N PRO A 15 -6.63 2.21 -18.07
CA PRO A 15 -6.33 0.89 -18.64
C PRO A 15 -5.00 0.91 -19.39
N ALA A 16 -4.23 -0.16 -19.27
CA ALA A 16 -3.02 -0.31 -20.06
C ALA A 16 -3.38 -0.38 -21.55
N PRO A 17 -2.68 0.38 -22.43
CA PRO A 17 -2.86 0.25 -23.85
C PRO A 17 -2.56 -1.18 -24.31
N GLU A 18 -3.27 -1.66 -25.33
CA GLU A 18 -3.09 -3.02 -25.85
C GLU A 18 -1.64 -3.24 -26.30
N GLY A 19 -1.03 -4.31 -25.79
CA GLY A 19 0.37 -4.65 -26.08
C GLY A 19 1.42 -3.76 -25.43
N CYS A 20 1.03 -2.87 -24.50
CA CYS A 20 1.96 -2.03 -23.78
C CYS A 20 2.30 -2.64 -22.41
N ASP A 21 3.56 -3.05 -22.26
CA ASP A 21 4.12 -3.60 -21.00
C ASP A 21 5.18 -2.68 -20.37
N ALA A 22 5.33 -1.47 -20.84
CA ALA A 22 6.29 -0.51 -20.30
C ALA A 22 6.01 -0.23 -18.82
N PRO A 23 7.02 -0.06 -17.96
CA PRO A 23 6.83 0.24 -16.56
C PRO A 23 6.21 1.62 -16.33
N LEU A 24 6.50 2.55 -17.22
CA LEU A 24 6.06 3.94 -17.15
C LEU A 24 5.53 4.43 -18.49
N LEU A 25 4.55 5.35 -18.45
CA LEU A 25 4.11 6.14 -19.58
C LEU A 25 4.29 7.62 -19.26
N LYS A 26 4.91 8.36 -20.15
CA LYS A 26 4.85 9.81 -20.17
C LYS A 26 3.57 10.20 -20.90
N LEU A 27 2.74 10.97 -20.23
CA LEU A 27 1.49 11.49 -20.76
C LEU A 27 1.69 12.98 -21.07
N ALA A 28 1.41 13.39 -22.31
CA ALA A 28 1.51 14.77 -22.77
C ALA A 28 0.13 15.29 -23.16
N GLY A 29 -0.34 16.33 -22.50
CA GLY A 29 -1.58 17.02 -22.81
C GLY A 29 -1.42 18.05 -23.92
N ALA A 30 -2.49 18.33 -24.67
CA ALA A 30 -2.50 19.32 -25.73
C ALA A 30 -2.23 20.75 -25.22
N ASP A 31 -2.42 21.00 -23.93
CA ASP A 31 -2.11 22.26 -23.24
C ASP A 31 -0.64 22.38 -22.82
N GLY A 32 0.20 21.40 -23.15
CA GLY A 32 1.60 21.34 -22.77
C GLY A 32 1.84 20.74 -21.37
N SER A 33 0.80 20.32 -20.66
CA SER A 33 0.95 19.60 -19.41
C SER A 33 1.58 18.23 -19.64
N THR A 34 2.40 17.77 -18.69
CA THR A 34 2.98 16.43 -18.71
C THR A 34 2.83 15.77 -17.35
N CYS A 35 2.55 14.46 -17.35
CA CYS A 35 2.59 13.64 -16.14
C CYS A 35 3.14 12.25 -16.47
N ILE A 36 3.51 11.52 -15.42
CA ILE A 36 3.98 10.15 -15.54
C ILE A 36 2.87 9.23 -15.02
N ALA A 37 2.59 8.17 -15.76
CA ALA A 37 1.74 7.09 -15.31
C ALA A 37 2.62 5.87 -14.99
N GLU A 38 2.39 5.28 -13.83
CA GLU A 38 3.15 4.14 -13.32
C GLU A 38 2.31 2.87 -13.42
N ARG A 39 2.87 1.83 -14.06
CA ARG A 39 2.18 0.56 -14.25
C ARG A 39 1.94 -0.15 -12.90
N ASP A 40 0.74 -0.66 -12.72
CA ASP A 40 0.46 -1.57 -11.62
C ASP A 40 1.05 -2.96 -11.93
N PRO A 41 1.82 -3.57 -11.01
CA PRO A 41 2.42 -4.87 -11.26
C PRO A 41 1.42 -6.04 -11.23
N SER A 42 0.22 -5.84 -10.68
CA SER A 42 -0.76 -6.90 -10.44
C SER A 42 -1.96 -6.88 -11.39
N VAL A 43 -2.26 -5.73 -11.99
CA VAL A 43 -3.39 -5.53 -12.90
C VAL A 43 -2.99 -4.66 -14.08
N PRO A 44 -3.65 -4.80 -15.26
CA PRO A 44 -3.28 -4.06 -16.46
C PRO A 44 -3.80 -2.61 -16.45
N ILE A 45 -3.39 -1.85 -15.44
CA ILE A 45 -3.69 -0.41 -15.32
C ILE A 45 -2.42 0.37 -15.05
N TYR A 46 -2.46 1.66 -15.39
CA TYR A 46 -1.46 2.64 -14.97
C TYR A 46 -2.10 3.60 -13.97
N HIS A 47 -1.39 3.88 -12.90
CA HIS A 47 -1.74 4.92 -11.94
C HIS A 47 -1.09 6.23 -12.36
N VAL A 48 -1.85 7.31 -12.32
CA VAL A 48 -1.37 8.65 -12.68
C VAL A 48 -1.95 9.68 -11.71
N GLN A 49 -1.12 10.60 -11.28
CA GLN A 49 -1.56 11.82 -10.60
C GLN A 49 -1.81 12.90 -11.66
N LEU A 50 -3.05 13.34 -11.73
CA LEU A 50 -3.46 14.39 -12.64
C LEU A 50 -3.50 15.73 -11.91
N PRO A 51 -3.20 16.85 -12.60
CA PRO A 51 -3.38 18.18 -12.02
C PRO A 51 -4.83 18.42 -11.62
N ALA A 52 -5.05 19.43 -10.79
CA ALA A 52 -6.39 19.82 -10.39
C ALA A 52 -7.26 20.11 -11.61
N LEU A 53 -8.43 19.45 -11.67
CA LEU A 53 -9.41 19.63 -12.74
C LEU A 53 -10.73 20.14 -12.18
N GLU A 54 -11.39 21.01 -12.91
CA GLU A 54 -12.77 21.39 -12.63
C GLU A 54 -13.73 20.24 -13.00
N GLY A 55 -14.83 20.11 -12.26
CA GLY A 55 -15.79 19.05 -12.51
C GLY A 55 -16.34 19.09 -13.94
N GLY A 56 -16.29 17.96 -14.63
CA GLY A 56 -16.75 17.81 -16.01
C GLY A 56 -15.71 18.16 -17.09
N GLN A 57 -14.50 18.54 -16.72
CA GLN A 57 -13.42 18.66 -17.70
C GLN A 57 -12.99 17.30 -18.24
N GLU A 58 -12.69 17.25 -19.53
CA GLU A 58 -12.05 16.12 -20.20
C GLU A 58 -10.63 16.53 -20.59
N MET A 59 -9.68 15.66 -20.30
CA MET A 59 -8.30 15.80 -20.75
C MET A 59 -7.94 14.63 -21.67
N THR A 60 -7.28 14.96 -22.75
CA THR A 60 -6.72 13.96 -23.67
C THR A 60 -5.22 14.06 -23.62
N PHE A 61 -4.56 12.92 -23.47
CA PHE A 61 -3.12 12.80 -23.42
C PHE A 61 -2.62 11.89 -24.55
N GLU A 62 -1.50 12.25 -25.13
CA GLU A 62 -0.67 11.32 -25.90
C GLU A 62 0.22 10.56 -24.92
N ALA A 63 0.31 9.23 -25.06
CA ALA A 63 1.07 8.37 -24.18
C ALA A 63 2.31 7.83 -24.89
N GLU A 64 3.46 7.99 -24.28
CA GLU A 64 4.75 7.50 -24.76
C GLU A 64 5.39 6.61 -23.69
N PRO A 65 5.79 5.35 -24.04
CA PRO A 65 6.54 4.50 -23.13
C PRO A 65 7.89 5.12 -22.74
N VAL A 66 8.22 5.08 -21.46
CA VAL A 66 9.52 5.53 -20.95
C VAL A 66 10.07 4.53 -19.93
N ASP A 67 11.39 4.37 -19.89
CA ASP A 67 12.05 3.43 -18.98
C ASP A 67 12.34 4.06 -17.60
N SER A 68 12.40 5.38 -17.54
CA SER A 68 12.66 6.12 -16.30
C SER A 68 11.98 7.49 -16.34
N ALA A 69 11.70 8.03 -15.16
CA ALA A 69 11.24 9.39 -15.00
C ALA A 69 12.04 10.07 -13.88
N ASP A 70 12.40 11.34 -14.11
CA ASP A 70 13.03 12.16 -13.10
C ASP A 70 12.01 12.54 -12.02
N GLY A 71 12.46 12.53 -10.78
CA GLY A 71 11.66 12.96 -9.65
C GLY A 71 11.08 11.78 -8.87
N ALA A 72 11.93 11.17 -8.04
CA ALA A 72 11.39 10.41 -6.91
C ALA A 72 10.54 11.36 -6.08
N GLY A 73 9.29 11.00 -5.89
CA GLY A 73 8.36 11.75 -5.09
C GLY A 73 8.86 11.97 -3.67
N GLY A 74 8.17 12.80 -2.95
CA GLY A 74 8.50 13.14 -1.55
C GLY A 74 8.40 11.98 -0.56
N ILE A 75 8.32 10.71 -1.02
CA ILE A 75 8.23 9.52 -0.16
C ILE A 75 9.64 9.10 0.27
N GLY A 76 9.93 9.24 1.57
CA GLY A 76 11.10 8.66 2.20
C GLY A 76 10.82 7.23 2.69
N CYS A 77 11.86 6.38 2.66
CA CYS A 77 11.76 5.00 3.13
C CYS A 77 13.04 4.59 3.85
N GLU A 78 12.87 4.15 5.09
CA GLU A 78 13.96 3.57 5.88
C GLU A 78 13.60 2.11 6.21
N GLN A 79 14.52 1.21 5.92
CA GLN A 79 14.36 -0.21 6.23
C GLN A 79 15.33 -0.60 7.36
N SER A 80 14.77 -1.25 8.35
CA SER A 80 15.53 -1.82 9.46
C SER A 80 15.05 -3.23 9.76
N ASN A 81 15.66 -3.90 10.74
CA ASN A 81 15.26 -5.27 11.08
C ASN A 81 13.78 -5.32 11.52
N GLY A 82 12.95 -5.95 10.72
CA GLY A 82 11.52 -6.14 10.99
C GLY A 82 10.64 -4.92 10.79
N LYS A 83 11.16 -3.81 10.20
CA LYS A 83 10.39 -2.58 9.98
C LYS A 83 10.69 -1.92 8.64
N VAL A 84 9.66 -1.29 8.07
CA VAL A 84 9.78 -0.29 7.00
C VAL A 84 9.09 0.99 7.48
N GLU A 85 9.85 2.06 7.60
CA GLU A 85 9.36 3.37 8.04
C GLU A 85 9.25 4.29 6.84
N LEU A 86 8.04 4.81 6.62
CA LEU A 86 7.73 5.68 5.49
C LEU A 86 7.45 7.11 5.95
N SER A 87 7.98 8.04 5.19
CA SER A 87 7.72 9.47 5.37
C SER A 87 7.20 10.10 4.08
N LEU A 88 6.47 11.20 4.20
CA LEU A 88 5.97 11.98 3.08
C LEU A 88 6.40 13.44 3.26
N GLY A 89 7.10 14.00 2.27
CA GLY A 89 7.65 15.34 2.36
C GLY A 89 8.59 15.56 3.56
N GLY A 90 9.31 14.51 3.98
CA GLY A 90 10.19 14.51 5.15
C GLY A 90 9.49 14.35 6.51
N SER A 91 8.16 14.25 6.54
CA SER A 91 7.41 14.01 7.77
C SER A 91 7.07 12.53 7.92
N PRO A 92 7.24 11.91 9.09
CA PRO A 92 6.84 10.52 9.33
C PRO A 92 5.38 10.30 8.97
N LEU A 93 5.07 9.19 8.31
CA LEU A 93 3.71 8.84 7.89
C LEU A 93 3.24 7.53 8.46
N MET A 94 4.00 6.45 8.26
CA MET A 94 3.60 5.13 8.76
C MET A 94 4.78 4.20 8.93
N THR A 95 4.59 3.17 9.77
CA THR A 95 5.56 2.10 9.97
C THR A 95 4.90 0.75 9.67
N PHE A 96 5.48 -0.02 8.77
CA PHE A 96 5.12 -1.40 8.50
C PHE A 96 6.03 -2.32 9.31
N HIS A 97 5.46 -3.06 10.25
CA HIS A 97 6.15 -4.07 11.06
C HIS A 97 5.94 -5.45 10.43
N HIS A 98 7.02 -6.12 10.09
CA HIS A 98 7.01 -7.42 9.44
C HIS A 98 7.91 -8.46 10.12
N GLY A 99 8.57 -8.07 11.19
CA GLY A 99 9.39 -8.97 11.99
C GLY A 99 8.59 -9.89 12.89
N SER A 100 9.30 -10.80 13.56
CA SER A 100 8.73 -11.81 14.46
C SER A 100 8.19 -11.28 15.80
N ASP A 101 8.33 -9.99 16.05
CA ASP A 101 7.85 -9.35 17.29
C ASP A 101 6.32 -9.40 17.41
N TYR A 102 5.65 -9.48 16.28
CA TYR A 102 4.19 -9.60 16.21
C TYR A 102 3.78 -10.89 15.48
N PRO A 103 2.63 -11.49 15.87
CA PRO A 103 2.12 -12.71 15.22
C PRO A 103 1.69 -12.50 13.76
N LYS A 104 1.57 -11.25 13.31
CA LYS A 104 1.16 -10.86 11.96
C LYS A 104 1.84 -9.57 11.53
N PRO A 105 2.15 -9.39 10.24
CA PRO A 105 2.55 -8.09 9.74
C PRO A 105 1.48 -7.04 10.01
N VAL A 106 1.89 -5.85 10.47
CA VAL A 106 0.98 -4.79 10.90
C VAL A 106 1.53 -3.41 10.54
N ILE A 107 0.66 -2.51 10.12
CA ILE A 107 1.00 -1.09 9.96
C ILE A 107 0.49 -0.35 11.20
N ASN A 108 1.38 0.27 11.94
CA ASN A 108 1.13 1.19 13.04
C ASN A 108 2.44 1.91 13.42
N PRO A 109 2.48 3.25 13.56
CA PRO A 109 1.35 4.16 13.38
C PRO A 109 0.95 4.37 11.92
N ILE A 110 -0.20 5.01 11.71
CA ILE A 110 -0.54 5.76 10.50
C ILE A 110 -0.83 7.19 10.98
N LEU A 111 0.02 8.12 10.57
CA LEU A 111 -0.03 9.50 11.04
C LEU A 111 -0.78 10.39 10.06
N THR A 112 -1.56 11.30 10.60
CA THR A 112 -2.07 12.44 9.82
C THR A 112 -0.91 13.37 9.46
N PRO A 113 -1.08 14.31 8.49
CA PRO A 113 -0.07 15.34 8.20
C PRO A 113 0.34 16.19 9.40
N ARG A 114 -0.49 16.23 10.45
CA ARG A 114 -0.21 16.92 11.72
C ARG A 114 0.45 16.04 12.78
N GLY A 115 0.83 14.79 12.43
CA GLY A 115 1.50 13.85 13.33
C GLY A 115 0.59 13.13 14.31
N THR A 116 -0.74 13.22 14.17
CA THR A 116 -1.66 12.46 15.03
C THR A 116 -1.80 11.04 14.52
N ASN A 117 -1.55 10.04 15.36
CA ASN A 117 -1.80 8.64 15.02
C ASN A 117 -3.30 8.38 14.88
N MET A 118 -3.72 7.85 13.72
CA MET A 118 -5.11 7.49 13.45
C MET A 118 -5.48 6.10 13.99
N LEU A 119 -4.49 5.36 14.44
CA LEU A 119 -4.64 4.00 14.95
C LEU A 119 -4.49 3.97 16.46
N ARG A 120 -4.82 2.83 17.01
CA ARG A 120 -4.76 2.59 18.45
C ARG A 120 -3.32 2.56 18.96
N GLU A 121 -3.12 3.12 20.14
CA GLU A 121 -1.92 3.00 20.96
C GLU A 121 -2.27 2.46 22.35
N PRO A 122 -1.40 1.68 22.97
CA PRO A 122 -0.19 1.08 22.42
C PRO A 122 -0.49 -0.09 21.48
N MET A 123 0.51 -0.49 20.69
CA MET A 123 0.44 -1.70 19.85
C MET A 123 0.41 -3.00 20.66
N GLU A 124 0.87 -2.96 21.89
CA GLU A 124 0.85 -4.11 22.79
C GLU A 124 -0.59 -4.56 23.11
N PRO A 125 -0.82 -5.87 23.36
CA PRO A 125 -2.15 -6.38 23.68
C PRO A 125 -2.71 -5.66 24.90
N TRP A 126 -3.92 -5.16 24.79
CA TRP A 126 -4.60 -4.59 25.94
C TRP A 126 -5.13 -5.70 26.83
N THR A 127 -4.51 -5.89 27.98
CA THR A 127 -4.91 -6.90 28.94
C THR A 127 -6.25 -6.62 29.62
N LYS A 128 -6.80 -5.41 29.48
CA LYS A 128 -8.02 -4.94 30.16
C LYS A 128 -9.04 -4.27 29.24
N GLY A 129 -8.83 -4.29 27.92
CA GLY A 129 -9.69 -3.61 26.96
C GLY A 129 -10.41 -4.55 26.00
N GLU A 130 -11.41 -4.03 25.31
CA GLU A 130 -12.00 -4.69 24.16
C GLU A 130 -10.99 -4.80 23.03
N HIS A 131 -11.03 -5.88 22.27
CA HIS A 131 -10.22 -6.09 21.06
C HIS A 131 -8.71 -5.99 21.27
N PRO A 132 -8.11 -6.76 22.21
CA PRO A 132 -6.70 -6.64 22.55
C PRO A 132 -5.74 -6.92 21.38
N TRP A 133 -6.19 -7.63 20.34
CA TRP A 133 -5.39 -8.05 19.19
C TRP A 133 -5.49 -7.11 17.99
N GLN A 134 -6.30 -6.06 18.07
CA GLN A 134 -6.38 -5.04 17.01
C GLN A 134 -5.27 -4.01 17.19
N ARG A 135 -4.08 -4.33 16.72
CA ARG A 135 -2.84 -3.55 16.92
C ARG A 135 -2.66 -2.43 15.92
N GLY A 136 -3.40 -2.44 14.82
CA GLY A 136 -3.23 -1.51 13.72
C GLY A 136 -3.90 -2.01 12.45
N LEU A 137 -3.45 -1.55 11.30
CA LEU A 137 -3.91 -2.04 10.01
C LEU A 137 -3.20 -3.37 9.70
N THR A 138 -3.93 -4.47 9.75
CA THR A 138 -3.42 -5.81 9.49
C THR A 138 -4.51 -6.68 8.87
N LEU A 139 -4.09 -7.73 8.16
CA LEU A 139 -5.02 -8.74 7.66
C LEU A 139 -5.28 -9.79 8.73
N MET A 140 -6.56 -9.96 9.06
CA MET A 140 -7.04 -10.94 10.03
C MET A 140 -8.27 -11.65 9.49
N GLN A 141 -8.41 -12.93 9.83
CA GLN A 141 -9.58 -13.74 9.45
C GLN A 141 -9.99 -14.64 10.62
N GLY A 142 -11.28 -14.64 10.95
CA GLY A 142 -11.80 -15.35 12.12
C GLY A 142 -11.71 -16.87 12.02
N ALA A 143 -11.85 -17.45 10.83
CA ALA A 143 -11.74 -18.90 10.68
C ALA A 143 -11.17 -19.29 9.31
N ILE A 144 -9.98 -19.89 9.30
CA ILE A 144 -9.36 -20.47 8.11
C ILE A 144 -9.21 -21.96 8.36
N ASN A 145 -9.97 -22.79 7.64
CA ASN A 145 -10.03 -24.24 7.87
C ASN A 145 -10.30 -24.60 9.35
N GLY A 146 -11.16 -23.81 10.01
CA GLY A 146 -11.52 -24.00 11.42
C GLY A 146 -10.53 -23.39 12.44
N VAL A 147 -9.46 -22.75 11.97
CA VAL A 147 -8.45 -22.10 12.82
C VAL A 147 -8.77 -20.61 12.94
N ASP A 148 -8.80 -20.12 14.17
CA ASP A 148 -8.93 -18.70 14.45
C ASP A 148 -7.59 -17.98 14.15
N CYS A 149 -7.58 -17.20 13.08
CA CYS A 149 -6.46 -16.36 12.68
C CYS A 149 -6.71 -14.87 12.98
N TRP A 150 -7.76 -14.56 13.72
CA TRP A 150 -8.07 -13.22 14.18
C TRP A 150 -7.42 -12.92 15.52
N ASN A 151 -7.70 -13.75 16.53
CA ASN A 151 -7.15 -13.61 17.87
C ASN A 151 -5.70 -14.12 17.96
N GLU A 152 -4.97 -13.72 19.02
CA GLU A 152 -3.54 -14.01 19.17
C GLU A 152 -3.14 -14.57 20.55
N PRO A 153 -4.03 -15.25 21.31
CA PRO A 153 -3.69 -15.64 22.69
C PRO A 153 -2.60 -16.72 22.77
N SER A 154 -2.44 -17.55 21.74
CA SER A 154 -1.44 -18.60 21.68
C SER A 154 -1.08 -18.95 20.24
N ARG A 155 0.21 -19.11 19.98
CA ARG A 155 0.72 -19.55 18.65
C ARG A 155 0.40 -21.00 18.33
N GLU A 156 0.16 -21.84 19.34
CA GLU A 156 -0.16 -23.26 19.15
C GLU A 156 -1.61 -23.47 18.74
N THR A 157 -2.53 -22.68 19.27
CA THR A 157 -3.98 -22.85 19.06
C THR A 157 -4.58 -21.88 18.05
N HIS A 158 -3.92 -20.76 17.81
CA HIS A 158 -4.39 -19.70 16.92
C HIS A 158 -3.47 -19.55 15.71
N GLY A 159 -4.01 -18.97 14.65
CA GLY A 159 -3.24 -18.73 13.45
C GLY A 159 -2.26 -17.57 13.62
N ARG A 160 -1.14 -17.67 12.92
CA ARG A 160 -0.17 -16.59 12.75
C ARG A 160 0.16 -16.41 11.27
N THR A 161 0.70 -15.26 10.94
CA THR A 161 1.17 -14.97 9.58
C THR A 161 2.66 -14.67 9.64
N GLU A 162 3.44 -15.40 8.90
CA GLU A 162 4.89 -15.19 8.74
C GLU A 162 5.16 -14.63 7.35
N GLN A 163 6.04 -13.66 7.27
CA GLN A 163 6.48 -13.10 6.01
C GLN A 163 7.60 -13.96 5.41
N ASP A 164 7.36 -14.51 4.22
CA ASP A 164 8.32 -15.35 3.50
C ASP A 164 9.28 -14.50 2.67
N ALA A 165 8.77 -13.46 2.02
CA ALA A 165 9.54 -12.54 1.19
C ALA A 165 8.93 -11.14 1.20
N MET A 166 9.78 -10.13 0.96
CA MET A 166 9.35 -8.74 0.80
C MET A 166 10.26 -8.01 -0.17
N THR A 167 9.64 -7.13 -0.95
CA THR A 167 10.35 -6.15 -1.78
C THR A 167 9.80 -4.76 -1.50
N VAL A 168 10.67 -3.76 -1.57
CA VAL A 168 10.29 -2.35 -1.55
C VAL A 168 10.77 -1.72 -2.84
N THR A 169 9.86 -1.20 -3.62
CA THR A 169 10.16 -0.59 -4.92
C THR A 169 9.73 0.87 -4.91
N HIS A 170 10.66 1.74 -5.26
CA HIS A 170 10.38 3.15 -5.50
C HIS A 170 10.08 3.37 -6.98
N GLY A 171 8.92 3.92 -7.26
CA GLY A 171 8.58 4.49 -8.55
C GLY A 171 8.61 6.03 -8.51
N PRO A 172 8.37 6.69 -9.65
CA PRO A 172 8.37 8.16 -9.75
C PRO A 172 7.21 8.81 -9.00
N GLN A 173 6.12 8.10 -8.73
CA GLN A 173 4.91 8.62 -8.10
C GLN A 173 4.44 7.79 -6.90
N SER A 174 5.03 6.63 -6.69
CA SER A 174 4.62 5.76 -5.61
C SER A 174 5.78 4.95 -5.03
N LEU A 175 5.57 4.45 -3.82
CA LEU A 175 6.38 3.41 -3.22
C LEU A 175 5.48 2.20 -3.00
N VAL A 176 5.97 1.03 -3.38
CA VAL A 176 5.27 -0.25 -3.20
C VAL A 176 6.04 -1.14 -2.25
N ILE A 177 5.40 -1.58 -1.18
CA ILE A 177 5.84 -2.70 -0.35
C ILE A 177 5.04 -3.92 -0.82
N ALA A 178 5.70 -4.91 -1.41
CA ALA A 178 5.08 -6.17 -1.79
C ALA A 178 5.61 -7.29 -0.91
N SER A 179 4.73 -8.12 -0.34
CA SER A 179 5.11 -9.22 0.53
C SER A 179 4.37 -10.51 0.18
N GLU A 180 5.11 -11.61 0.34
CA GLU A 180 4.56 -12.96 0.33
C GLU A 180 4.51 -13.46 1.76
N ASN A 181 3.38 -14.04 2.15
CA ASN A 181 3.17 -14.46 3.51
C ASN A 181 2.55 -15.86 3.56
N SER A 182 2.93 -16.61 4.59
CA SER A 182 2.36 -17.91 4.90
C SER A 182 1.62 -17.87 6.22
N TRP A 183 0.46 -18.50 6.26
CA TRP A 183 -0.39 -18.60 7.46
C TRP A 183 -0.27 -19.98 8.05
N TYR A 184 -0.06 -20.03 9.36
CA TYR A 184 0.21 -21.27 10.10
C TYR A 184 -0.66 -21.40 11.35
N GLN A 185 -0.92 -22.64 11.75
CA GLN A 185 -1.27 -23.04 13.10
C GLN A 185 -0.23 -24.10 13.54
N GLY A 186 0.52 -23.81 14.62
CA GLY A 186 1.70 -24.63 14.89
C GLY A 186 2.60 -24.71 13.64
N ASP A 187 2.93 -25.91 13.19
CA ASP A 187 3.73 -26.15 11.98
C ASP A 187 2.87 -26.38 10.72
N LYS A 188 1.54 -26.40 10.87
CA LYS A 188 0.64 -26.64 9.75
C LYS A 188 0.40 -25.37 8.97
N LYS A 189 0.78 -25.36 7.70
CA LYS A 189 0.46 -24.29 6.76
C LYS A 189 -1.04 -24.34 6.39
N LEU A 190 -1.72 -23.20 6.46
CA LEU A 190 -3.15 -23.06 6.19
C LEU A 190 -3.39 -22.46 4.82
N MET A 191 -2.65 -21.39 4.48
CA MET A 191 -2.75 -20.69 3.21
C MET A 191 -1.54 -19.79 2.99
N THR A 192 -1.48 -19.19 1.80
CA THR A 192 -0.55 -18.10 1.47
C THR A 192 -1.33 -16.86 1.07
N ASP A 193 -0.72 -15.69 1.26
CA ASP A 193 -1.18 -14.47 0.66
C ASP A 193 -0.04 -13.69 0.01
N HIS A 194 -0.40 -12.89 -1.00
CA HIS A 194 0.44 -11.86 -1.57
C HIS A 194 -0.23 -10.52 -1.31
N ARG A 195 0.48 -9.59 -0.71
CA ARG A 195 0.00 -8.24 -0.39
C ARG A 195 0.87 -7.21 -1.08
N SER A 196 0.26 -6.17 -1.55
CA SER A 196 0.96 -4.95 -1.89
C SER A 196 0.33 -3.76 -1.18
N TYR A 197 1.19 -2.90 -0.66
CA TYR A 197 0.85 -1.62 -0.08
C TYR A 197 1.52 -0.56 -0.94
N ARG A 198 0.73 0.18 -1.71
CA ARG A 198 1.20 1.23 -2.59
C ARG A 198 0.88 2.58 -1.95
N LEU A 199 1.90 3.28 -1.51
CA LEU A 199 1.79 4.67 -1.07
C LEU A 199 2.07 5.58 -2.25
N PHE A 200 1.12 6.46 -2.56
CA PHE A 200 1.31 7.48 -3.59
C PHE A 200 1.92 8.74 -3.00
N ASP A 201 2.83 9.35 -3.77
CA ASP A 201 3.27 10.70 -3.52
C ASP A 201 2.10 11.63 -3.81
N GLY A 202 1.59 12.25 -2.81
CA GLY A 202 0.39 13.09 -2.87
C GLY A 202 0.64 14.47 -2.32
N ASP A 203 -0.40 15.26 -2.40
CA ASP A 203 -0.52 16.53 -1.71
C ASP A 203 -0.23 16.35 -0.21
N ARG A 204 0.42 17.35 0.40
CA ARG A 204 0.72 17.38 1.85
C ARG A 204 -0.51 17.24 2.74
N ASP A 205 -1.69 17.46 2.19
CA ASP A 205 -2.96 17.42 2.92
C ASP A 205 -3.61 16.03 2.93
N ALA A 206 -3.17 15.11 2.05
CA ALA A 206 -3.70 13.75 1.98
C ALA A 206 -2.66 12.75 1.46
N ALA A 207 -2.53 11.61 2.14
CA ALA A 207 -1.81 10.46 1.63
C ALA A 207 -2.82 9.41 1.14
N VAL A 208 -2.51 8.76 0.02
CA VAL A 208 -3.31 7.65 -0.52
C VAL A 208 -2.50 6.37 -0.39
N LEU A 209 -3.06 5.42 0.33
CA LEU A 209 -2.52 4.06 0.44
C LEU A 209 -3.49 3.10 -0.26
N ASP A 210 -3.05 2.49 -1.35
CA ASP A 210 -3.76 1.40 -2.01
C ASP A 210 -3.27 0.06 -1.48
N ILE A 211 -4.19 -0.87 -1.23
CA ILE A 211 -3.89 -2.19 -0.69
C ILE A 211 -4.50 -3.25 -1.58
N ALA A 212 -3.65 -4.06 -2.21
CA ALA A 212 -4.08 -5.24 -2.95
C ALA A 212 -3.75 -6.51 -2.19
N LEU A 213 -4.66 -7.50 -2.26
CA LEU A 213 -4.55 -8.76 -1.56
C LEU A 213 -4.97 -9.92 -2.45
N HIS A 214 -4.10 -10.92 -2.56
CA HIS A 214 -4.37 -12.19 -3.20
C HIS A 214 -4.23 -13.33 -2.20
N LEU A 215 -5.32 -14.06 -1.95
CA LEU A 215 -5.36 -15.22 -1.06
C LEU A 215 -5.30 -16.51 -1.88
N LYS A 216 -4.46 -17.45 -1.45
CA LYS A 216 -4.34 -18.79 -2.06
C LYS A 216 -4.48 -19.84 -0.97
N ALA A 217 -5.54 -20.65 -1.07
CA ALA A 217 -5.73 -21.82 -0.21
C ALA A 217 -4.60 -22.85 -0.45
N SER A 218 -4.19 -23.54 0.61
CA SER A 218 -3.21 -24.64 0.57
C SER A 218 -3.91 -25.95 0.30
#